data_5c76fe5b8d8c8f22b4d0fd25b0430d93
#
_entry.id   5c76fe5b8d8c8f22b4d0fd25b0430d93
#
_cell.length_a   1.000
_cell.length_b   1.000
_cell.length_c   1.000
_cell.angle_alpha   90.00
_cell.angle_beta   90.00
_cell.angle_gamma   90.00
#
_symmetry.space_group_name_H-M   'P 1'
#
loop_
_entity.id
_entity.type
_entity.pdbx_description
1 polymer ?
#
loop_
_entity_poly.entity_id
_entity_poly.type
_entity_poly.pdbx_seq_one_letter_code
_entity_poly.pdbx_strand_id
1 'polypeptide(L)'
;MKTNKEILKKRIIYRSEHRGTKEMDLLLGNFVNKYIDKFSDTELADLEKLLFVEDEVIYKWYFENALNSSIPITKVSIMLKNFKL
;
A
#
# COMPACT_ATOMS: atom_id res chain seq x y z
N MET A 1 -8.07 6.14 -24.75
CA MET A 1 -6.67 6.17 -24.27
C MET A 1 -6.67 6.31 -22.76
N LYS A 2 -5.85 5.53 -22.06
CA LYS A 2 -5.78 5.61 -20.59
C LYS A 2 -4.91 6.78 -20.16
N THR A 3 -5.34 7.48 -19.12
CA THR A 3 -4.55 8.55 -18.53
C THR A 3 -3.36 7.98 -17.75
N ASN A 4 -2.37 8.83 -17.45
CA ASN A 4 -1.25 8.41 -16.60
C ASN A 4 -1.73 7.95 -15.22
N LYS A 5 -2.77 8.59 -14.70
CA LYS A 5 -3.35 8.24 -13.40
C LYS A 5 -3.98 6.84 -13.44
N GLU A 6 -4.68 6.49 -14.52
CA GLU A 6 -5.27 5.16 -14.67
C GLU A 6 -4.20 4.08 -14.77
N ILE A 7 -3.12 4.36 -15.49
CA ILE A 7 -1.98 3.44 -15.60
C ILE A 7 -1.34 3.25 -14.24
N LEU A 8 -1.13 4.32 -13.49
CA LEU A 8 -0.58 4.26 -12.14
C LEU A 8 -1.47 3.43 -11.20
N LYS A 9 -2.78 3.65 -11.23
CA LYS A 9 -3.72 2.88 -10.42
C LYS A 9 -3.65 1.39 -10.71
N LYS A 10 -3.61 1.01 -11.99
CA LYS A 10 -3.51 -0.40 -12.38
C LYS A 10 -2.22 -1.02 -11.87
N ARG A 11 -1.11 -0.30 -11.97
CA ARG A 11 0.17 -0.77 -11.47
C ARG A 11 0.13 -0.96 -9.95
N ILE A 12 -0.47 -0.03 -9.24
CA ILE A 12 -0.62 -0.11 -7.79
C ILE A 12 -1.48 -1.31 -7.40
N ILE A 13 -2.61 -1.51 -8.07
CA ILE A 13 -3.49 -2.65 -7.81
C ILE A 13 -2.72 -3.96 -8.02
N TYR A 14 -2.03 -4.08 -9.14
CA TYR A 14 -1.25 -5.29 -9.44
C TYR A 14 -0.25 -5.58 -8.32
N ARG A 15 0.52 -4.57 -7.91
CA ARG A 15 1.56 -4.74 -6.88
C ARG A 15 0.97 -5.08 -5.51
N SER A 16 -0.23 -4.60 -5.22
CA SER A 16 -0.89 -4.89 -3.94
C SER A 16 -1.41 -6.33 -3.88
N GLU A 17 -1.67 -6.95 -5.02
CA GLU A 17 -2.28 -8.27 -5.10
C GLU A 17 -1.27 -9.39 -5.39
N HIS A 18 0.00 -9.03 -5.66
CA HIS A 18 1.05 -10.01 -6.00
C HIS A 18 2.18 -9.90 -4.99
N ARG A 19 1.86 -10.16 -3.73
CA ARG A 19 2.83 -10.12 -2.63
C ARG A 19 3.37 -11.52 -2.33
N GLY A 20 4.36 -11.59 -1.45
CA GLY A 20 5.03 -12.84 -1.14
C GLY A 20 4.23 -13.79 -0.25
N THR A 21 3.25 -13.28 0.50
CA THR A 21 2.43 -14.10 1.38
C THR A 21 0.96 -13.75 1.23
N LYS A 22 0.10 -14.69 1.63
CA LYS A 22 -1.35 -14.50 1.57
C LYS A 22 -1.80 -13.36 2.50
N GLU A 23 -1.20 -13.23 3.66
CA GLU A 23 -1.54 -12.17 4.61
C GLU A 23 -1.28 -10.80 4.01
N MET A 24 -0.17 -10.65 3.29
CA MET A 24 0.17 -9.38 2.65
C MET A 24 -0.74 -9.09 1.46
N ASP A 25 -1.10 -10.11 0.67
CA ASP A 25 -2.06 -9.96 -0.41
C ASP A 25 -3.40 -9.47 0.13
N LEU A 26 -3.87 -10.06 1.22
CA LEU A 26 -5.14 -9.66 1.83
C LEU A 26 -5.08 -8.25 2.40
N LEU A 27 -4.03 -7.93 3.15
CA LEU A 27 -3.90 -6.61 3.76
C LEU A 27 -3.81 -5.51 2.71
N LEU A 28 -2.84 -5.61 1.83
CA LEU A 28 -2.57 -4.55 0.86
C LEU A 28 -3.61 -4.52 -0.25
N GLY A 29 -4.08 -5.68 -0.70
CA GLY A 29 -5.13 -5.76 -1.70
C GLY A 29 -6.43 -5.12 -1.22
N ASN A 30 -6.87 -5.45 -0.02
CA ASN A 30 -8.10 -4.89 0.54
C ASN A 30 -7.97 -3.38 0.78
N PHE A 31 -6.83 -2.95 1.31
CA PHE A 31 -6.59 -1.53 1.55
C PHE A 31 -6.63 -0.74 0.25
N VAL A 32 -5.89 -1.20 -0.76
CA VAL A 32 -5.81 -0.52 -2.05
C VAL A 32 -7.19 -0.49 -2.73
N ASN A 33 -7.89 -1.62 -2.78
CA ASN A 33 -9.19 -1.67 -3.41
C ASN A 33 -10.21 -0.74 -2.74
N LYS A 34 -10.09 -0.56 -1.44
CA LYS A 34 -11.02 0.31 -0.71
C LYS A 34 -10.77 1.79 -0.97
N TYR A 35 -9.50 2.20 -1.09
CA TYR A 35 -9.16 3.62 -1.07
C TYR A 35 -8.60 4.17 -2.37
N ILE A 36 -8.23 3.33 -3.34
CA ILE A 36 -7.47 3.80 -4.51
C ILE A 36 -8.16 4.92 -5.29
N ASP A 37 -9.49 4.89 -5.39
CA ASP A 37 -10.25 5.90 -6.13
C ASP A 37 -10.45 7.19 -5.33
N LYS A 38 -10.08 7.19 -4.06
CA LYS A 38 -10.22 8.34 -3.18
C LYS A 38 -8.91 9.11 -3.02
N PHE A 39 -7.81 8.57 -3.51
CA PHE A 39 -6.50 9.17 -3.32
C PHE A 39 -6.18 10.21 -4.39
N SER A 40 -5.56 11.31 -3.96
CA SER A 40 -4.98 12.31 -4.85
C SER A 40 -3.74 11.74 -5.54
N ASP A 41 -3.21 12.47 -6.53
CA ASP A 41 -2.00 12.06 -7.23
C ASP A 41 -0.81 11.92 -6.26
N THR A 42 -0.69 12.83 -5.30
CA THR A 42 0.36 12.77 -4.27
C THR A 42 0.19 11.51 -3.40
N GLU A 43 -1.04 11.23 -3.00
CA GLU A 43 -1.32 10.04 -2.18
C GLU A 43 -1.08 8.75 -2.94
N LEU A 44 -1.38 8.71 -4.24
CA LEU A 44 -1.08 7.55 -5.08
C LEU A 44 0.43 7.32 -5.18
N ALA A 45 1.21 8.40 -5.31
CA ALA A 45 2.66 8.28 -5.33
C ALA A 45 3.19 7.75 -4.00
N ASP A 46 2.64 8.22 -2.87
CA ASP A 46 3.01 7.74 -1.55
C ASP A 46 2.65 6.27 -1.37
N LEU A 47 1.49 5.86 -1.85
CA LEU A 47 1.06 4.45 -1.81
C LEU A 47 2.01 3.57 -2.62
N GLU A 48 2.42 4.01 -3.81
CA GLU A 48 3.35 3.25 -4.62
C GLU A 48 4.68 3.06 -3.89
N LYS A 49 5.20 4.11 -3.26
CA LYS A 49 6.44 4.01 -2.47
C LYS A 49 6.29 3.01 -1.34
N LEU A 50 5.14 3.01 -0.67
CA LEU A 50 4.88 2.07 0.42
C LEU A 50 4.89 0.62 -0.11
N LEU A 51 4.34 0.39 -1.28
CA LEU A 51 4.29 -0.95 -1.88
C LEU A 51 5.66 -1.47 -2.34
N PHE A 52 6.66 -0.60 -2.45
CA PHE A 52 8.03 -1.02 -2.71
C PHE A 52 8.76 -1.54 -1.48
N VAL A 53 8.23 -1.29 -0.29
CA VAL A 53 8.83 -1.81 0.95
C VAL A 53 8.64 -3.33 0.98
N GLU A 54 9.64 -4.05 1.47
CA GLU A 54 9.60 -5.50 1.54
C GLU A 54 8.45 -6.00 2.42
N ASP A 55 7.86 -7.11 2.04
CA ASP A 55 6.71 -7.69 2.75
C ASP A 55 7.02 -7.96 4.22
N GLU A 56 8.20 -8.49 4.53
CA GLU A 56 8.58 -8.78 5.91
C GLU A 56 8.60 -7.51 6.77
N VAL A 57 9.09 -6.41 6.20
CA VAL A 57 9.15 -5.13 6.91
C VAL A 57 7.73 -4.61 7.17
N ILE A 58 6.86 -4.64 6.17
CA ILE A 58 5.48 -4.19 6.32
C ILE A 58 4.74 -5.09 7.31
N TYR A 59 4.95 -6.41 7.22
CA TYR A 59 4.30 -7.37 8.12
C TYR A 59 4.63 -7.07 9.57
N LYS A 60 5.92 -6.94 9.90
CA LYS A 60 6.34 -6.66 11.27
C LYS A 60 5.84 -5.31 11.75
N TRP A 61 5.87 -4.31 10.88
CA TRP A 61 5.39 -2.98 11.21
C TRP A 61 3.87 -2.97 11.48
N TYR A 62 3.10 -3.64 10.65
CA TYR A 62 1.64 -3.64 10.77
C TYR A 62 1.14 -4.58 11.85
N PHE A 63 1.58 -5.84 11.83
CA PHE A 63 1.05 -6.88 12.72
C PHE A 63 1.77 -6.93 14.07
N GLU A 64 3.05 -6.60 14.12
CA GLU A 64 3.86 -6.72 15.33
C GLU A 64 4.26 -5.37 15.92
N ASN A 65 3.79 -4.28 15.34
CA ASN A 65 4.08 -2.90 15.77
C ASN A 65 5.57 -2.56 15.82
N ALA A 66 6.39 -3.25 15.02
CA ALA A 66 7.81 -2.96 14.94
C ALA A 66 8.05 -1.61 14.25
N LEU A 67 8.93 -0.80 14.81
CA LEU A 67 9.33 0.46 14.19
C LEU A 67 10.36 0.17 13.11
N ASN A 68 10.22 0.83 11.96
CA ASN A 68 11.17 0.66 10.86
C ASN A 68 11.25 1.94 10.04
N SER A 69 12.46 2.47 9.89
CA SER A 69 12.70 3.70 9.14
C SER A 69 12.50 3.53 7.63
N SER A 70 12.40 2.30 7.14
CA SER A 70 12.09 2.03 5.72
C SER A 70 10.64 2.33 5.38
N ILE A 71 9.76 2.40 6.37
CA ILE A 71 8.35 2.74 6.14
C ILE A 71 8.24 4.27 6.06
N PRO A 72 7.83 4.82 4.91
CA PRO A 72 7.66 6.26 4.81
C PRO A 72 6.55 6.75 5.74
N ILE A 73 6.76 7.89 6.39
CA ILE A 73 5.74 8.48 7.26
C ILE A 73 4.89 9.42 6.41
N THR A 74 3.76 8.92 5.94
CA THR A 74 2.83 9.66 5.08
C THR A 74 1.41 9.47 5.59
N LYS A 75 0.49 10.28 5.07
CA LYS A 75 -0.94 10.08 5.35
C LYS A 75 -1.38 8.66 4.98
N VAL A 76 -0.87 8.15 3.86
CA VAL A 76 -1.23 6.82 3.36
C VAL A 76 -0.72 5.73 4.30
N SER A 77 0.53 5.82 4.77
CA SER A 77 1.07 4.82 5.69
C SER A 77 0.33 4.84 7.03
N ILE A 78 -0.05 6.03 7.51
CA ILE A 78 -0.85 6.16 8.73
C ILE A 78 -2.21 5.51 8.53
N MET A 79 -2.85 5.72 7.39
CA MET A 79 -4.13 5.08 7.07
C MET A 79 -4.00 3.56 7.05
N LEU A 80 -2.94 3.03 6.45
CA LEU A 80 -2.71 1.59 6.42
C LEU A 80 -2.51 1.04 7.82
N LYS A 81 -1.73 1.74 8.65
CA LYS A 81 -1.49 1.31 10.04
C LYS A 81 -2.79 1.18 10.82
N ASN A 82 -3.75 2.05 10.56
CA ASN A 82 -5.05 2.06 11.24
C ASN A 82 -6.12 1.24 10.52
N PHE A 83 -5.80 0.68 9.35
CA PHE A 83 -6.75 -0.13 8.59
C PHE A 83 -6.95 -1.49 9.27
N LYS A 84 -8.20 -1.91 9.39
CA LYS A 84 -8.56 -3.21 9.97
C LYS A 84 -9.01 -4.16 8.88
N LEU A 85 -8.39 -5.31 8.83
CA LEU A 85 -8.83 -6.38 7.93
C LEU A 85 -10.17 -6.94 8.37
#